data_8abddda1b60b534d728235e4755e0eee
#
_entry.id   8abddda1b60b534d728235e4755e0eee
#
_cell.length_a   1.000
_cell.length_b   1.000
_cell.length_c   1.000
_cell.angle_alpha   90.00
_cell.angle_beta   90.00
_cell.angle_gamma   90.00
#
_symmetry.space_group_name_H-M   'P 1'
#
loop_
_entity.id
_entity.type
_entity.pdbx_description
1 polymer ?
#
loop_
_entity_poly.entity_id
_entity_poly.type
_entity_poly.pdbx_seq_one_letter_code
_entity_poly.pdbx_strand_id
1 'polypeptide(L)'
;MWCMKRVLSGIQPTADSYHLGNYLGALKQWIDLQDDYEAFYFIPDLHAITVEQDPEELRQRTIAGCAQLIALSIDPEKPTLFVQSHVPEHAELTWVLQCLTGFGEASRMTQFKDKSQKQGQDRTSVGLFTYPVLMAADILLYSPQLVPVGCL
;
A
#
# COMPACT_ATOMS: atom_id res chain seq x y z
N MET A 1 -25.00 -18.86 -0.41
CA MET A 1 -23.78 -18.63 0.41
C MET A 1 -23.42 -17.16 0.23
N TRP A 2 -23.68 -16.33 1.23
CA TRP A 2 -23.33 -14.89 1.18
C TRP A 2 -21.82 -14.80 1.29
N CYS A 3 -21.14 -14.40 0.22
CA CYS A 3 -19.72 -14.12 0.28
C CYS A 3 -19.54 -12.82 1.06
N MET A 4 -18.72 -12.82 2.12
CA MET A 4 -18.40 -11.59 2.82
C MET A 4 -17.77 -10.60 1.82
N LYS A 5 -18.14 -9.33 1.94
CA LYS A 5 -17.51 -8.28 1.15
C LYS A 5 -16.06 -8.12 1.59
N ARG A 6 -15.18 -7.84 0.62
CA ARG A 6 -13.76 -7.63 0.89
C ARG A 6 -13.43 -6.17 1.09
N VAL A 7 -12.55 -5.92 2.04
CA VAL A 7 -11.89 -4.63 2.21
C VAL A 7 -10.38 -4.82 2.07
N LEU A 8 -9.75 -3.93 1.35
CA LEU A 8 -8.29 -3.88 1.18
C LEU A 8 -7.78 -2.49 1.55
N SER A 9 -6.73 -2.42 2.33
CA SER A 9 -6.00 -1.17 2.55
C SER A 9 -4.56 -1.42 2.96
N GLY A 10 -3.68 -0.44 2.69
CA GLY A 10 -2.27 -0.50 3.05
C GLY A 10 -1.77 0.80 3.64
N ILE A 11 -0.79 0.71 4.54
CA ILE A 11 -0.12 1.86 5.13
C ILE A 11 1.39 1.71 5.02
N GLN A 12 2.05 2.69 4.38
CA GLN A 12 3.47 2.62 4.07
C GLN A 12 4.35 2.71 5.33
N PRO A 13 5.43 1.93 5.41
CA PRO A 13 6.39 1.95 6.53
C PRO A 13 7.44 3.06 6.30
N THR A 14 6.99 4.31 6.13
CA THR A 14 7.87 5.44 5.78
C THR A 14 8.36 6.25 6.98
N ALA A 15 7.92 5.92 8.18
CA ALA A 15 8.30 6.56 9.43
C ALA A 15 8.38 5.53 10.56
N ASP A 16 9.06 5.90 11.65
CA ASP A 16 9.25 5.01 12.80
C ASP A 16 7.97 4.77 13.60
N SER A 17 6.95 5.62 13.39
CA SER A 17 5.63 5.46 14.01
C SER A 17 4.53 6.10 13.18
N TYR A 18 3.31 5.58 13.31
CA TYR A 18 2.12 6.21 12.75
C TYR A 18 1.74 7.44 13.58
N HIS A 19 1.47 8.54 12.90
CA HIS A 19 0.99 9.77 13.54
C HIS A 19 -0.54 9.78 13.66
N LEU A 20 -1.06 10.73 14.43
CA LEU A 20 -2.50 10.86 14.69
C LEU A 20 -3.34 10.95 13.41
N GLY A 21 -2.81 11.57 12.34
CA GLY A 21 -3.49 11.62 11.03
C GLY A 21 -3.66 10.26 10.39
N ASN A 22 -2.66 9.36 10.49
CA ASN A 22 -2.79 7.98 10.01
C ASN A 22 -3.87 7.23 10.81
N TYR A 23 -3.89 7.41 12.12
CA TYR A 23 -4.87 6.77 12.99
C TYR A 23 -6.30 7.23 12.66
N LEU A 24 -6.55 8.51 12.64
CA LEU A 24 -7.89 9.06 12.38
C LEU A 24 -8.34 8.89 10.94
N GLY A 25 -7.41 8.97 9.99
CA GLY A 25 -7.72 8.90 8.55
C GLY A 25 -7.93 7.48 8.02
N ALA A 26 -7.24 6.50 8.57
CA ALA A 26 -7.27 5.13 8.05
C ALA A 26 -7.44 4.07 9.15
N LEU A 27 -6.55 4.02 10.15
CA LEU A 27 -6.46 2.88 11.05
C LEU A 27 -7.71 2.69 11.91
N LYS A 28 -8.37 3.76 12.32
CA LYS A 28 -9.64 3.69 13.03
C LYS A 28 -10.72 2.98 12.19
N GLN A 29 -10.78 3.27 10.90
CA GLN A 29 -11.71 2.60 10.00
C GLN A 29 -11.37 1.11 9.84
N TRP A 30 -10.08 0.75 9.80
CA TRP A 30 -9.66 -0.64 9.72
C TRP A 30 -10.12 -1.47 10.92
N ILE A 31 -10.03 -0.87 12.12
CA ILE A 31 -10.50 -1.51 13.36
C ILE A 31 -12.00 -1.78 13.27
N ASP A 32 -12.78 -0.81 12.80
CA ASP A 32 -14.23 -0.95 12.68
C ASP A 32 -14.65 -1.97 11.59
N LEU A 33 -13.86 -2.07 10.51
CA LEU A 33 -14.17 -2.92 9.35
C LEU A 33 -13.73 -4.38 9.50
N GLN A 34 -12.78 -4.69 10.37
CA GLN A 34 -12.23 -6.05 10.50
C GLN A 34 -13.26 -7.10 10.96
N ASP A 35 -14.36 -6.69 11.58
CA ASP A 35 -15.40 -7.59 12.06
C ASP A 35 -16.50 -7.85 11.01
N ASP A 36 -16.72 -6.91 10.10
CA ASP A 36 -17.83 -6.94 9.15
C ASP A 36 -17.40 -7.39 7.73
N TYR A 37 -16.07 -7.42 7.44
CA TYR A 37 -15.52 -7.69 6.12
C TYR A 37 -14.47 -8.80 6.16
N GLU A 38 -14.30 -9.48 5.02
CA GLU A 38 -13.08 -10.25 4.74
C GLU A 38 -11.95 -9.22 4.48
N ALA A 39 -11.20 -8.89 5.53
CA ALA A 39 -10.27 -7.76 5.50
C ALA A 39 -8.85 -8.21 5.16
N PHE A 40 -8.21 -7.46 4.24
CA PHE A 40 -6.83 -7.60 3.82
C PHE A 40 -6.10 -6.28 4.12
N TYR A 41 -5.21 -6.32 5.11
CA TYR A 41 -4.40 -5.16 5.47
C TYR A 41 -2.93 -5.45 5.25
N PHE A 42 -2.19 -4.52 4.67
CA PHE A 42 -0.81 -4.80 4.32
C PHE A 42 0.14 -3.61 4.50
N ILE A 43 1.41 -3.95 4.64
CA ILE A 43 2.51 -2.98 4.63
C ILE A 43 3.08 -2.96 3.20
N PRO A 44 2.87 -1.88 2.43
CA PRO A 44 3.30 -1.75 1.03
C PRO A 44 4.79 -1.35 0.94
N ASP A 45 5.69 -2.28 1.26
CA ASP A 45 7.13 -2.10 1.20
C ASP A 45 7.66 -1.95 -0.22
N LEU A 46 7.02 -2.56 -1.23
CA LEU A 46 7.37 -2.33 -2.64
C LEU A 46 7.07 -0.90 -3.09
N HIS A 47 6.04 -0.26 -2.54
CA HIS A 47 5.80 1.16 -2.77
C HIS A 47 6.84 2.04 -2.07
N ALA A 48 7.34 1.62 -0.91
CA ALA A 48 8.34 2.38 -0.17
C ALA A 48 9.66 2.50 -0.94
N ILE A 49 10.10 1.45 -1.64
CA ILE A 49 11.36 1.44 -2.41
C ILE A 49 11.30 2.23 -3.72
N THR A 50 10.17 2.83 -4.07
CA THR A 50 10.11 3.77 -5.22
C THR A 50 10.93 5.03 -5.00
N VAL A 51 11.26 5.33 -3.76
CA VAL A 51 12.22 6.34 -3.32
C VAL A 51 13.38 5.67 -2.57
N GLU A 52 14.53 6.35 -2.51
CA GLU A 52 15.72 5.82 -1.84
C GLU A 52 15.41 5.52 -0.35
N GLN A 53 15.71 4.30 0.07
CA GLN A 53 15.53 3.81 1.43
C GLN A 53 16.79 3.09 1.88
N ASP A 54 17.17 3.24 3.15
CA ASP A 54 18.12 2.30 3.76
C ASP A 54 17.43 0.95 3.97
N PRO A 55 18.01 -0.16 3.50
CA PRO A 55 17.37 -1.47 3.57
C PRO A 55 17.10 -1.94 5.00
N GLU A 56 18.01 -1.66 5.95
CA GLU A 56 17.84 -2.08 7.34
C GLU A 56 16.77 -1.24 8.04
N GLU A 57 16.75 0.07 7.79
CA GLU A 57 15.68 0.94 8.31
C GLU A 57 14.31 0.54 7.76
N LEU A 58 14.21 0.24 6.45
CA LEU A 58 12.96 -0.21 5.85
C LEU A 58 12.48 -1.52 6.49
N ARG A 59 13.39 -2.47 6.70
CA ARG A 59 13.08 -3.73 7.40
C ARG A 59 12.54 -3.49 8.80
N GLN A 60 13.23 -2.66 9.58
CA GLN A 60 12.82 -2.33 10.95
C GLN A 60 11.47 -1.62 10.99
N ARG A 61 11.26 -0.65 10.10
CA ARG A 61 9.99 0.08 9.97
C ARG A 61 8.83 -0.82 9.54
N THR A 62 9.09 -1.78 8.67
CA THR A 62 8.08 -2.78 8.26
C THR A 62 7.63 -3.62 9.45
N ILE A 63 8.57 -4.14 10.25
CA ILE A 63 8.27 -4.92 11.46
C ILE A 63 7.56 -4.04 12.50
N ALA A 64 8.09 -2.85 12.76
CA ALA A 64 7.49 -1.91 13.72
C ALA A 64 6.08 -1.50 13.28
N GLY A 65 5.84 -1.29 11.98
CA GLY A 65 4.53 -0.99 11.41
C GLY A 65 3.51 -2.09 11.70
N CYS A 66 3.88 -3.35 11.46
CA CYS A 66 3.01 -4.49 11.80
C CYS A 66 2.71 -4.55 13.31
N ALA A 67 3.74 -4.37 14.15
CA ALA A 67 3.57 -4.38 15.61
C ALA A 67 2.65 -3.24 16.09
N GLN A 68 2.77 -2.05 15.51
CA GLN A 68 1.91 -0.92 15.83
C GLN A 68 0.46 -1.16 15.40
N LEU A 69 0.20 -1.80 14.24
CA LEU A 69 -1.17 -2.16 13.83
C LEU A 69 -1.82 -3.08 14.86
N ILE A 70 -1.12 -4.09 15.33
CA ILE A 70 -1.61 -5.01 16.37
C ILE A 70 -1.84 -4.24 17.69
N ALA A 71 -0.91 -3.39 18.09
CA ALA A 71 -1.04 -2.57 19.30
C ALA A 71 -2.22 -1.58 19.24
N LEU A 72 -2.62 -1.16 18.03
CA LEU A 72 -3.77 -0.30 17.76
C LEU A 72 -5.10 -1.09 17.59
N SER A 73 -5.13 -2.35 17.99
CA SER A 73 -6.32 -3.21 17.99
C SER A 73 -6.70 -3.81 16.64
N ILE A 74 -5.77 -3.92 15.69
CA ILE A 74 -5.93 -4.84 14.57
C ILE A 74 -5.69 -6.25 15.12
N ASP A 75 -6.72 -7.07 15.14
CA ASP A 75 -6.67 -8.43 15.65
C ASP A 75 -6.03 -9.36 14.62
N PRO A 76 -4.85 -9.96 14.86
CA PRO A 76 -4.16 -10.79 13.87
C PRO A 76 -4.91 -12.06 13.47
N GLU A 77 -5.95 -12.45 14.23
CA GLU A 77 -6.76 -13.63 13.93
C GLU A 77 -7.97 -13.32 13.01
N LYS A 78 -8.28 -12.05 12.78
CA LYS A 78 -9.46 -11.63 12.00
C LYS A 78 -9.10 -11.23 10.58
N PRO A 79 -8.34 -10.13 10.32
CA PRO A 79 -7.92 -9.78 8.98
C PRO A 79 -6.69 -10.58 8.55
N THR A 80 -6.51 -10.71 7.24
CA THR A 80 -5.21 -11.11 6.70
C THR A 80 -4.26 -9.91 6.73
N LEU A 81 -3.32 -9.92 7.68
CA LEU A 81 -2.27 -8.90 7.79
C LEU A 81 -0.97 -9.43 7.17
N PHE A 82 -0.41 -8.73 6.17
CA PHE A 82 0.77 -9.20 5.45
C PHE A 82 1.69 -8.06 4.99
N VAL A 83 2.89 -8.43 4.56
CA VAL A 83 3.83 -7.54 3.89
C VAL A 83 3.73 -7.77 2.39
N GLN A 84 3.61 -6.72 1.61
CA GLN A 84 3.35 -6.77 0.16
C GLN A 84 4.37 -7.64 -0.59
N SER A 85 5.66 -7.48 -0.31
CA SER A 85 6.72 -8.25 -0.96
C SER A 85 6.71 -9.74 -0.65
N HIS A 86 5.98 -10.18 0.37
CA HIS A 86 5.82 -11.60 0.69
C HIS A 86 4.77 -12.31 -0.20
N VAL A 87 4.05 -11.55 -1.02
CA VAL A 87 3.07 -12.04 -2.00
C VAL A 87 3.56 -11.65 -3.39
N PRO A 88 4.33 -12.52 -4.07
CA PRO A 88 4.99 -12.19 -5.34
C PRO A 88 4.03 -11.83 -6.46
N GLU A 89 2.78 -12.26 -6.37
CA GLU A 89 1.72 -11.98 -7.34
C GLU A 89 1.48 -10.48 -7.54
N HIS A 90 1.76 -9.65 -6.54
CA HIS A 90 1.72 -8.18 -6.67
C HIS A 90 2.68 -7.69 -7.77
N ALA A 91 3.92 -8.18 -7.76
CA ALA A 91 4.91 -7.83 -8.77
C ALA A 91 4.61 -8.49 -10.13
N GLU A 92 4.15 -9.72 -10.13
CA GLU A 92 3.79 -10.46 -11.36
C GLU A 92 2.64 -9.78 -12.10
N LEU A 93 1.54 -9.48 -11.40
CA LEU A 93 0.41 -8.77 -12.01
C LEU A 93 0.80 -7.35 -12.45
N THR A 94 1.65 -6.68 -11.67
CA THR A 94 2.18 -5.36 -12.04
C THR A 94 2.89 -5.42 -13.37
N TRP A 95 3.72 -6.43 -13.63
CA TRP A 95 4.40 -6.59 -14.90
C TRP A 95 3.42 -6.76 -16.05
N VAL A 96 2.40 -7.59 -15.89
CA VAL A 96 1.35 -7.78 -16.91
C VAL A 96 0.64 -6.45 -17.20
N LEU A 97 0.23 -5.72 -16.15
CA LEU A 97 -0.45 -4.43 -16.30
C LEU A 97 0.46 -3.36 -16.94
N GLN A 98 1.75 -3.35 -16.62
CA GLN A 98 2.72 -2.46 -17.27
C GLN A 98 2.83 -2.71 -18.77
N CYS A 99 2.78 -3.98 -19.21
CA CYS A 99 2.78 -4.33 -20.63
C CYS A 99 1.50 -3.88 -21.36
N LEU A 100 0.41 -3.70 -20.64
CA LEU A 100 -0.88 -3.25 -21.18
C LEU A 100 -1.10 -1.74 -21.06
N THR A 101 -0.34 -1.06 -20.21
CA THR A 101 -0.50 0.38 -19.95
C THR A 101 0.33 1.19 -20.96
N GLY A 102 -0.31 2.10 -21.68
CA GLY A 102 0.38 2.99 -22.60
C GLY A 102 1.25 4.02 -21.86
N PHE A 103 2.45 4.29 -22.39
CA PHE A 103 3.36 5.31 -21.83
C PHE A 103 2.67 6.68 -21.67
N GLY A 104 1.83 7.09 -22.63
CA GLY A 104 1.09 8.35 -22.57
C GLY A 104 0.03 8.37 -21.46
N GLU A 105 -0.50 7.22 -21.06
CA GLU A 105 -1.44 7.08 -19.93
C GLU A 105 -0.68 7.23 -18.61
N ALA A 106 0.40 6.47 -18.44
CA ALA A 106 1.24 6.55 -17.26
C ALA A 106 1.81 7.95 -17.02
N SER A 107 2.24 8.65 -18.08
CA SER A 107 2.81 10.01 -17.97
C SER A 107 1.80 11.10 -17.60
N ARG A 108 0.50 10.86 -17.75
CA ARG A 108 -0.56 11.80 -17.35
C ARG A 108 -0.94 11.69 -15.88
N MET A 109 -0.50 10.65 -15.18
CA MET A 109 -0.81 10.47 -13.76
C MET A 109 -0.18 11.59 -12.91
N THR A 110 -1.02 12.29 -12.16
CA THR A 110 -0.64 13.50 -11.40
C THR A 110 0.38 13.20 -10.31
N GLN A 111 0.28 12.04 -9.70
CA GLN A 111 1.13 11.62 -8.58
C GLN A 111 2.62 11.49 -8.95
N PHE A 112 2.93 11.11 -10.19
CA PHE A 112 4.29 11.14 -10.70
C PHE A 112 4.84 12.56 -10.74
N LYS A 113 4.05 13.52 -11.23
CA LYS A 113 4.45 14.92 -11.34
C LYS A 113 4.74 15.54 -9.97
N ASP A 114 3.90 15.27 -8.99
CA ASP A 114 4.03 15.84 -7.64
C ASP A 114 5.27 15.32 -6.90
N LYS A 115 5.56 14.01 -7.03
CA LYS A 115 6.71 13.39 -6.36
C LYS A 115 8.02 13.67 -7.06
N SER A 116 8.06 13.74 -8.40
CA SER A 116 9.27 14.05 -9.17
C SER A 116 9.74 15.49 -8.92
N GLN A 117 8.83 16.43 -8.67
CA GLN A 117 9.19 17.81 -8.32
C GLN A 117 9.89 17.93 -6.95
N LYS A 118 9.55 17.04 -6.01
CA LYS A 118 10.15 17.05 -4.66
C LYS A 118 11.55 16.44 -4.60
N GLN A 119 11.92 15.55 -5.52
CA GLN A 119 13.20 14.82 -5.50
C GLN A 119 14.25 15.34 -6.49
N GLY A 120 13.89 16.25 -7.41
CA GLY A 120 14.72 16.65 -8.54
C GLY A 120 14.63 15.61 -9.68
N GLN A 121 14.46 16.09 -10.91
CA GLN A 121 14.18 15.25 -12.08
C GLN A 121 15.24 14.16 -12.37
N ASP A 122 16.50 14.41 -12.02
CA ASP A 122 17.63 13.53 -12.35
C ASP A 122 17.73 12.27 -11.49
N ARG A 123 16.96 12.16 -10.40
CA ARG A 123 16.95 11.01 -9.47
C ARG A 123 15.63 10.22 -9.43
N THR A 124 14.72 10.53 -10.33
CA THR A 124 13.41 9.86 -10.36
C THR A 124 13.53 8.44 -10.91
N SER A 125 13.20 7.43 -10.09
CA SER A 125 13.24 6.03 -10.51
C SER A 125 12.11 5.70 -11.49
N VAL A 126 12.32 4.68 -12.34
CA VAL A 126 11.23 4.11 -13.16
C VAL A 126 10.10 3.56 -12.27
N GLY A 127 10.44 3.03 -11.10
CA GLY A 127 9.46 2.59 -10.12
C GLY A 127 8.52 3.71 -9.67
N LEU A 128 9.04 4.94 -9.50
CA LEU A 128 8.20 6.09 -9.18
C LEU A 128 7.28 6.49 -10.35
N PHE A 129 7.67 6.21 -11.58
CA PHE A 129 6.81 6.41 -12.76
C PHE A 129 5.71 5.37 -12.85
N THR A 130 5.99 4.12 -12.50
CA THR A 130 5.09 2.98 -12.70
C THR A 130 4.35 2.53 -11.43
N TYR A 131 4.62 3.12 -10.24
CA TYR A 131 3.95 2.69 -9.02
C TYR A 131 2.40 2.75 -9.03
N PRO A 132 1.74 3.63 -9.82
CA PRO A 132 0.29 3.58 -9.91
C PRO A 132 -0.22 2.28 -10.55
N VAL A 133 0.60 1.64 -11.40
CA VAL A 133 0.30 0.32 -11.97
C VAL A 133 0.41 -0.77 -10.91
N LEU A 134 1.42 -0.69 -10.03
CA LEU A 134 1.53 -1.57 -8.85
C LEU A 134 0.32 -1.40 -7.92
N MET A 135 -0.11 -0.17 -7.67
CA MET A 135 -1.31 0.10 -6.87
C MET A 135 -2.57 -0.50 -7.50
N ALA A 136 -2.69 -0.45 -8.82
CA ALA A 136 -3.80 -1.12 -9.51
C ALA A 136 -3.73 -2.65 -9.35
N ALA A 137 -2.52 -3.25 -9.41
CA ALA A 137 -2.32 -4.67 -9.16
C ALA A 137 -2.72 -5.05 -7.73
N ASP A 138 -2.32 -4.27 -6.73
CA ASP A 138 -2.69 -4.48 -5.33
C ASP A 138 -4.20 -4.60 -5.17
N ILE A 139 -4.96 -3.72 -5.80
CA ILE A 139 -6.42 -3.71 -5.72
C ILE A 139 -7.04 -4.89 -6.49
N LEU A 140 -6.58 -5.11 -7.72
CA LEU A 140 -7.18 -6.11 -8.61
C LEU A 140 -7.00 -7.54 -8.09
N LEU A 141 -5.87 -7.86 -7.46
CA LEU A 141 -5.59 -9.19 -6.89
C LEU A 141 -6.65 -9.64 -5.90
N TYR A 142 -7.15 -8.75 -5.07
CA TYR A 142 -8.11 -9.08 -4.00
C TYR A 142 -9.56 -8.80 -4.39
N SER A 143 -9.79 -8.05 -5.49
CA SER A 143 -11.14 -7.64 -5.94
C SER A 143 -12.01 -7.09 -4.79
N PRO A 144 -11.53 -6.12 -4.00
CA PRO A 144 -12.27 -5.61 -2.86
C PRO A 144 -13.45 -4.75 -3.29
N GLN A 145 -14.51 -4.70 -2.47
CA GLN A 145 -15.61 -3.78 -2.64
C GLN A 145 -15.38 -2.45 -1.93
N LEU A 146 -14.39 -2.41 -1.03
CA LEU A 146 -14.06 -1.22 -0.27
C LEU A 146 -12.53 -1.06 -0.16
N VAL A 147 -12.04 0.13 -0.44
CA VAL A 147 -10.63 0.52 -0.29
C VAL A 147 -10.58 1.80 0.53
N PRO A 148 -10.55 1.71 1.87
CA PRO A 148 -10.45 2.89 2.71
C PRO A 148 -9.09 3.55 2.53
N VAL A 149 -9.10 4.86 2.27
CA VAL A 149 -7.91 5.69 2.13
C VAL A 149 -7.99 6.85 3.11
N GLY A 150 -6.86 7.21 3.71
CA GLY A 150 -6.80 8.36 4.60
C GLY A 150 -7.07 9.65 3.80
N CYS A 151 -7.95 10.51 4.30
CA CYS A 151 -7.99 11.90 3.85
C CYS A 151 -6.75 12.60 4.43
N LEU A 152 -5.92 13.18 3.55
CA LEU A 152 -4.82 14.06 3.91
C LEU A 152 -5.36 15.44 4.31
#